data_f805f3d70e31dd60f8232987ae7159bb
#
_entry.id   f805f3d70e31dd60f8232987ae7159bb
#
_cell.length_a   1.000
_cell.length_b   1.000
_cell.length_c   1.000
_cell.angle_alpha   90.00
_cell.angle_beta   90.00
_cell.angle_gamma   90.00
#
_symmetry.space_group_name_H-M   'P 1'
#
loop_
_entity.id
_entity.type
_entity.pdbx_description
1 polymer ?
#
loop_
_entity_poly.entity_id
_entity_poly.type
_entity_poly.pdbx_seq_one_letter_code
_entity_poly.pdbx_strand_id
1 'polypeptide(L)'
;MQGFTGSVWRGEASRCMLNTPAGMLHLGAVRWRLNPFSLLLLSPKLRLESNWGNQKVSGDVTLRGSQDVDLRNLEAVVSAGLVRQFAPIELAGQVQVQADTLSLRDGLPVSGEGRIVWMNAAWLSPTGPMALGSYALDFSQDPAGFISGDVITLSGNVNAEGIATLDGNAYSVDITLTSEAGMDSRLRQALSLMARPVPNGFQVSLNGDL
;
A
#
# COMPACT_ATOMS: atom_id res chain seq x y z
N MET A 1 6.88 18.85 12.30
CA MET A 1 6.20 19.73 11.33
C MET A 1 6.91 21.06 11.29
N GLN A 2 7.22 21.59 10.10
CA GLN A 2 7.82 22.92 9.89
C GLN A 2 6.99 23.69 8.86
N GLY A 3 6.95 25.01 8.98
CA GLY A 3 6.23 25.86 8.03
C GLY A 3 4.71 25.75 8.14
N PHE A 4 4.18 25.91 9.36
CA PHE A 4 2.75 25.89 9.63
C PHE A 4 2.12 27.23 9.24
N THR A 5 1.03 27.18 8.48
CA THR A 5 0.20 28.33 8.11
C THR A 5 -1.28 27.97 8.25
N GLY A 6 -2.10 28.93 8.65
CA GLY A 6 -3.54 28.74 8.82
C GLY A 6 -3.97 28.54 10.25
N SER A 7 -5.06 27.80 10.45
CA SER A 7 -5.69 27.55 11.74
C SER A 7 -5.86 26.03 11.96
N VAL A 8 -6.33 25.64 13.16
CA VAL A 8 -6.69 24.25 13.46
C VAL A 8 -7.78 23.73 12.50
N TRP A 9 -8.68 24.59 12.06
CA TRP A 9 -9.80 24.23 11.18
C TRP A 9 -9.39 24.04 9.71
N ARG A 10 -8.41 24.83 9.27
CA ARG A 10 -7.89 24.79 7.90
C ARG A 10 -6.46 25.28 7.91
N GLY A 11 -5.55 24.43 7.57
CA GLY A 11 -4.13 24.78 7.57
C GLY A 11 -3.33 23.97 6.56
N GLU A 12 -2.07 24.37 6.47
CA GLU A 12 -1.05 23.73 5.67
C GLU A 12 0.25 23.66 6.47
N ALA A 13 0.95 22.56 6.34
CA ALA A 13 2.31 22.40 6.84
C ALA A 13 3.22 22.03 5.67
N SER A 14 4.31 22.79 5.47
CA SER A 14 5.18 22.62 4.28
C SER A 14 6.05 21.36 4.36
N ARG A 15 6.35 20.86 5.56
CA ARG A 15 7.14 19.65 5.79
C ARG A 15 6.54 18.83 6.92
N CYS A 16 5.89 17.77 6.53
CA CYS A 16 5.39 16.76 7.46
C CYS A 16 6.20 15.48 7.30
N MET A 17 6.60 14.92 8.44
CA MET A 17 7.19 13.59 8.55
C MET A 17 6.32 12.81 9.52
N LEU A 18 5.97 11.60 9.14
CA LEU A 18 5.25 10.64 9.97
C LEU A 18 6.25 9.57 10.41
N ASN A 19 6.33 9.36 11.72
CA ASN A 19 7.09 8.24 12.25
C ASN A 19 6.20 6.99 12.22
N THR A 20 6.62 5.99 11.46
CA THR A 20 5.93 4.70 11.36
C THR A 20 6.83 3.61 11.93
N PRO A 21 6.31 2.43 12.28
CA PRO A 21 7.13 1.29 12.71
C PRO A 21 8.22 0.93 11.71
N ALA A 22 8.00 1.20 10.42
CA ALA A 22 8.94 0.95 9.33
C ALA A 22 9.93 2.08 9.07
N GLY A 23 9.85 3.21 9.82
CA GLY A 23 10.73 4.35 9.67
C GLY A 23 10.01 5.68 9.43
N MET A 24 10.77 6.71 9.05
CA MET A 24 10.23 8.05 8.83
C MET A 24 9.69 8.21 7.41
N LEU A 25 8.38 8.34 7.28
CA LEU A 25 7.70 8.64 6.02
C LEU A 25 7.63 10.15 5.80
N HIS A 26 8.17 10.63 4.68
CA HIS A 26 8.07 12.03 4.28
C HIS A 26 6.75 12.26 3.53
N LEU A 27 5.86 13.05 4.13
CA LEU A 27 4.57 13.42 3.54
C LEU A 27 4.64 14.71 2.71
N GLY A 28 5.73 15.48 2.85
CA GLY A 28 5.88 16.77 2.17
C GLY A 28 4.89 17.83 2.67
N ALA A 29 4.27 18.55 1.73
CA ALA A 29 3.27 19.56 2.06
C ALA A 29 1.93 18.89 2.36
N VAL A 30 1.42 19.08 3.57
CA VAL A 30 0.13 18.51 4.03
C VAL A 30 -0.86 19.64 4.26
N ARG A 31 -2.03 19.52 3.66
CA ARG A 31 -3.18 20.40 3.87
C ARG A 31 -4.26 19.63 4.60
N TRP A 32 -4.94 20.30 5.52
CA TRP A 32 -6.09 19.73 6.21
C TRP A 32 -7.26 20.69 6.31
N ARG A 33 -8.44 20.09 6.37
CA ARG A 33 -9.70 20.78 6.66
C ARG A 33 -10.45 19.97 7.71
N LEU A 34 -10.57 20.51 8.91
CA LEU A 34 -11.33 19.91 9.99
C LEU A 34 -12.76 20.43 9.99
N ASN A 35 -13.73 19.51 10.08
CA ASN A 35 -15.13 19.88 10.24
C ASN A 35 -15.42 20.22 11.70
N PRO A 36 -15.72 21.48 12.06
CA PRO A 36 -15.93 21.88 13.45
C PRO A 36 -17.13 21.17 14.10
N PHE A 37 -18.19 20.89 13.36
CA PHE A 37 -19.37 20.19 13.89
C PHE A 37 -19.09 18.74 14.27
N SER A 38 -18.08 18.12 13.70
CA SER A 38 -17.70 16.75 14.04
C SER A 38 -17.08 16.62 15.43
N LEU A 39 -16.57 17.70 16.00
CA LEU A 39 -16.06 17.73 17.37
C LEU A 39 -17.17 17.61 18.40
N LEU A 40 -18.36 18.15 18.11
CA LEU A 40 -19.53 18.01 18.99
C LEU A 40 -19.98 16.54 19.11
N LEU A 41 -19.68 15.72 18.11
CA LEU A 41 -19.99 14.30 18.08
C LEU A 41 -18.84 13.41 18.60
N LEU A 42 -17.78 14.03 19.17
CA LEU A 42 -16.56 13.35 19.65
C LEU A 42 -15.91 12.44 18.58
N SER A 43 -16.16 12.73 17.30
CA SER A 43 -15.63 12.01 16.16
C SER A 43 -15.06 12.99 15.14
N PRO A 44 -13.89 13.59 15.40
CA PRO A 44 -13.29 14.58 14.51
C PRO A 44 -13.14 14.04 13.09
N LYS A 45 -13.71 14.77 12.13
CA LYS A 45 -13.60 14.47 10.69
C LYS A 45 -12.73 15.51 10.02
N LEU A 46 -11.71 15.05 9.32
CA LEU A 46 -10.80 15.93 8.61
C LEU A 46 -10.52 15.37 7.21
N ARG A 47 -10.44 16.25 6.23
CA ARG A 47 -9.90 15.94 4.92
C ARG A 47 -8.42 16.24 4.91
N LEU A 48 -7.62 15.28 4.50
CA LEU A 48 -6.17 15.41 4.36
C LEU A 48 -5.78 15.35 2.88
N GLU A 49 -4.84 16.19 2.51
CA GLU A 49 -4.20 16.18 1.19
C GLU A 49 -2.69 16.34 1.40
N SER A 50 -1.90 15.45 0.87
CA SER A 50 -0.44 15.46 0.94
C SER A 50 0.15 15.43 -0.45
N ASN A 51 1.18 16.23 -0.69
CA ASN A 51 1.91 16.26 -1.95
C ASN A 51 3.41 16.31 -1.70
N TRP A 52 4.14 15.39 -2.32
CA TRP A 52 5.60 15.32 -2.27
C TRP A 52 6.18 14.81 -3.59
N GLY A 53 6.70 15.71 -4.42
CA GLY A 53 7.14 15.35 -5.76
C GLY A 53 6.03 14.71 -6.58
N ASN A 54 6.23 13.47 -7.00
CA ASN A 54 5.21 12.69 -7.74
C ASN A 54 4.28 11.89 -6.82
N GLN A 55 4.44 12.01 -5.50
CA GLN A 55 3.60 11.32 -4.53
C GLN A 55 2.44 12.22 -4.14
N LYS A 56 1.24 11.64 -4.08
CA LYS A 56 0.02 12.30 -3.65
C LYS A 56 -0.73 11.35 -2.74
N VAL A 57 -1.29 11.88 -1.66
CA VAL A 57 -2.20 11.15 -0.79
C VAL A 57 -3.34 12.07 -0.43
N SER A 58 -4.56 11.61 -0.58
CA SER A 58 -5.76 12.34 -0.17
C SER A 58 -6.79 11.38 0.42
N GLY A 59 -7.60 11.89 1.34
CA GLY A 59 -8.66 11.09 1.95
C GLY A 59 -9.39 11.84 3.06
N ASP A 60 -10.53 11.28 3.43
CA ASP A 60 -11.34 11.73 4.54
C ASP A 60 -11.04 10.85 5.76
N VAL A 61 -10.56 11.46 6.83
CA VAL A 61 -10.13 10.79 8.07
C VAL A 61 -11.13 11.09 9.17
N THR A 62 -11.61 10.06 9.84
CA THR A 62 -12.43 10.17 11.05
C THR A 62 -11.70 9.53 12.21
N LEU A 63 -11.40 10.29 13.23
CA LEU A 63 -10.78 9.78 14.45
C LEU A 63 -11.86 9.23 15.38
N ARG A 64 -11.72 7.98 15.83
CA ARG A 64 -12.62 7.30 16.77
C ARG A 64 -12.03 7.17 18.15
N GLY A 65 -10.72 7.30 18.27
CA GLY A 65 -9.96 7.19 19.50
C GLY A 65 -8.52 7.64 19.29
N SER A 66 -7.63 7.26 20.17
CA SER A 66 -6.20 7.61 20.08
C SER A 66 -5.46 6.86 18.98
N GLN A 67 -5.92 5.64 18.64
CA GLN A 67 -5.29 4.78 17.62
C GLN A 67 -6.32 4.20 16.63
N ASP A 68 -7.60 4.59 16.77
CA ASP A 68 -8.69 4.15 15.91
C ASP A 68 -9.00 5.21 14.86
N VAL A 69 -8.89 4.82 13.60
CA VAL A 69 -9.06 5.72 12.46
C VAL A 69 -9.92 5.05 11.40
N ASP A 70 -10.95 5.76 10.94
CA ASP A 70 -11.70 5.37 9.75
C ASP A 70 -11.28 6.30 8.59
N LEU A 71 -10.82 5.72 7.51
CA LEU A 71 -10.49 6.39 6.26
C LEU A 71 -11.60 6.16 5.24
N ARG A 72 -11.92 7.17 4.47
CA ARG A 72 -12.84 7.10 3.34
C ARG A 72 -12.27 7.84 2.14
N ASN A 73 -12.63 7.38 0.96
CA ASN A 73 -12.18 7.99 -0.31
C ASN A 73 -10.66 8.20 -0.30
N LEU A 74 -9.93 7.19 0.19
CA LEU A 74 -8.47 7.23 0.21
C LEU A 74 -7.94 7.06 -1.22
N GLU A 75 -7.20 8.03 -1.68
CA GLU A 75 -6.45 7.97 -2.92
C GLU A 75 -4.98 8.23 -2.61
N ALA A 76 -4.12 7.32 -3.00
CA ALA A 76 -2.69 7.50 -2.85
C ALA A 76 -1.95 7.09 -4.12
N VAL A 77 -0.93 7.85 -4.46
CA VAL A 77 0.00 7.57 -5.54
C VAL A 77 1.39 7.71 -4.95
N VAL A 78 2.12 6.62 -4.90
CA VAL A 78 3.45 6.56 -4.27
C VAL A 78 4.44 5.78 -5.15
N SER A 79 5.73 5.99 -4.95
CA SER A 79 6.76 5.19 -5.61
C SER A 79 6.85 3.81 -4.96
N ALA A 80 6.96 2.75 -5.78
CA ALA A 80 7.22 1.40 -5.29
C ALA A 80 8.56 1.28 -4.53
N GLY A 81 9.49 2.21 -4.75
CA GLY A 81 10.75 2.28 -3.99
C GLY A 81 10.59 2.50 -2.48
N LEU A 82 9.40 2.93 -2.02
CA LEU A 82 9.09 2.99 -0.58
C LEU A 82 9.07 1.61 0.08
N VAL A 83 8.79 0.54 -0.67
CA VAL A 83 8.82 -0.85 -0.16
C VAL A 83 10.18 -1.23 0.41
N ARG A 84 11.26 -0.60 -0.07
CA ARG A 84 12.62 -0.79 0.46
C ARG A 84 12.74 -0.50 1.97
N GLN A 85 11.84 0.31 2.52
CA GLN A 85 11.81 0.58 3.96
C GLN A 85 11.32 -0.63 4.78
N PHE A 86 10.60 -1.55 4.14
CA PHE A 86 10.01 -2.74 4.77
C PHE A 86 10.75 -4.04 4.40
N ALA A 87 11.30 -4.09 3.19
CA ALA A 87 11.99 -5.27 2.68
C ALA A 87 13.23 -4.85 1.88
N PRO A 88 14.35 -5.58 1.97
CA PRO A 88 15.60 -5.26 1.27
C PRO A 88 15.51 -5.64 -0.23
N ILE A 89 14.40 -5.29 -0.88
CA ILE A 89 14.15 -5.53 -2.29
C ILE A 89 14.03 -4.18 -2.99
N GLU A 90 14.78 -4.00 -4.05
CA GLU A 90 14.75 -2.79 -4.85
C GLU A 90 13.68 -2.92 -5.94
N LEU A 91 12.54 -2.31 -5.71
CA LEU A 91 11.42 -2.27 -6.64
C LEU A 91 11.27 -0.87 -7.24
N ALA A 92 10.87 -0.81 -8.50
CA ALA A 92 10.52 0.41 -9.20
C ALA A 92 9.08 0.33 -9.73
N GLY A 93 8.57 1.47 -10.18
CA GLY A 93 7.20 1.63 -10.62
C GLY A 93 6.42 2.53 -9.69
N GLN A 94 5.13 2.63 -9.94
CA GLN A 94 4.20 3.48 -9.21
C GLN A 94 3.10 2.62 -8.59
N VAL A 95 2.86 2.81 -7.30
CA VAL A 95 1.75 2.18 -6.58
C VAL A 95 0.63 3.19 -6.43
N GLN A 96 -0.54 2.84 -6.91
CA GLN A 96 -1.78 3.58 -6.73
C GLN A 96 -2.66 2.79 -5.76
N VAL A 97 -3.18 3.47 -4.76
CA VAL A 97 -4.12 2.91 -3.79
C VAL A 97 -5.42 3.69 -3.89
N GLN A 98 -6.52 2.99 -4.06
CA GLN A 98 -7.87 3.54 -3.97
C GLN A 98 -8.64 2.68 -2.97
N ALA A 99 -9.06 3.28 -1.87
CA ALA A 99 -9.89 2.59 -0.90
C ALA A 99 -11.14 3.43 -0.60
N ASP A 100 -12.31 2.84 -0.84
CA ASP A 100 -13.59 3.47 -0.53
C ASP A 100 -13.75 3.59 0.98
N THR A 101 -13.36 2.55 1.68
CA THR A 101 -13.33 2.49 3.14
C THR A 101 -12.10 1.71 3.62
N LEU A 102 -11.52 2.15 4.73
CA LEU A 102 -10.47 1.43 5.44
C LEU A 102 -10.55 1.81 6.92
N SER A 103 -10.77 0.84 7.78
CA SER A 103 -10.81 1.04 9.23
C SER A 103 -9.58 0.47 9.89
N LEU A 104 -8.92 1.31 10.68
CA LEU A 104 -7.76 0.91 11.49
C LEU A 104 -8.19 0.89 12.95
N ARG A 105 -7.78 -0.14 13.69
CA ARG A 105 -7.92 -0.26 15.14
C ARG A 105 -6.56 -0.64 15.72
N ASP A 106 -6.14 0.11 16.73
CA ASP A 106 -4.79 -0.02 17.29
C ASP A 106 -3.67 0.04 16.22
N GLY A 107 -3.94 0.80 15.13
CA GLY A 107 -3.02 0.93 14.00
C GLY A 107 -3.06 -0.21 12.99
N LEU A 108 -3.84 -1.28 13.22
CA LEU A 108 -3.98 -2.42 12.31
C LEU A 108 -5.26 -2.31 11.45
N PRO A 109 -5.21 -2.67 10.16
CA PRO A 109 -6.40 -2.74 9.32
C PRO A 109 -7.32 -3.86 9.80
N VAL A 110 -8.59 -3.50 10.11
CA VAL A 110 -9.61 -4.48 10.55
C VAL A 110 -10.74 -4.65 9.53
N SER A 111 -10.94 -3.67 8.68
CA SER A 111 -11.88 -3.76 7.55
C SER A 111 -11.46 -2.81 6.46
N GLY A 112 -11.80 -3.13 5.23
CA GLY A 112 -11.51 -2.27 4.09
C GLY A 112 -12.03 -2.83 2.79
N GLU A 113 -12.22 -1.94 1.82
CA GLU A 113 -12.60 -2.25 0.45
C GLU A 113 -11.88 -1.29 -0.48
N GLY A 114 -11.23 -1.83 -1.52
CA GLY A 114 -10.48 -1.01 -2.45
C GLY A 114 -9.62 -1.80 -3.42
N ARG A 115 -8.77 -1.06 -4.11
CA ARG A 115 -7.82 -1.58 -5.10
C ARG A 115 -6.45 -0.96 -4.92
N ILE A 116 -5.43 -1.79 -5.04
CA ILE A 116 -4.03 -1.38 -5.14
C ILE A 116 -3.54 -1.75 -6.54
N VAL A 117 -2.95 -0.82 -7.25
CA VAL A 117 -2.38 -1.06 -8.59
C VAL A 117 -0.90 -0.73 -8.58
N TRP A 118 -0.07 -1.69 -8.93
CA TRP A 118 1.35 -1.47 -9.15
C TRP A 118 1.64 -1.37 -10.64
N MET A 119 1.83 -0.13 -11.10
CA MET A 119 2.06 0.17 -12.51
C MET A 119 3.55 0.20 -12.84
N ASN A 120 3.88 -0.31 -14.04
CA ASN A 120 5.25 -0.36 -14.55
C ASN A 120 6.20 -0.98 -13.52
N ALA A 121 5.75 -2.09 -12.93
CA ALA A 121 6.52 -2.83 -11.96
C ALA A 121 7.85 -3.29 -12.55
N ALA A 122 8.93 -3.01 -11.85
CA ALA A 122 10.26 -3.46 -12.23
C ALA A 122 11.07 -3.84 -10.99
N TRP A 123 11.89 -4.86 -11.15
CA TRP A 123 12.91 -5.22 -10.19
C TRP A 123 14.24 -4.58 -10.58
N LEU A 124 14.85 -3.84 -9.65
CA LEU A 124 16.16 -3.24 -9.85
C LEU A 124 17.23 -4.25 -9.45
N SER A 125 17.63 -5.07 -10.41
CA SER A 125 18.71 -6.03 -10.20
C SER A 125 20.09 -5.37 -10.25
N PRO A 126 21.14 -5.98 -9.69
CA PRO A 126 22.51 -5.45 -9.77
C PRO A 126 23.01 -5.21 -11.21
N THR A 127 22.41 -5.89 -12.19
CA THR A 127 22.77 -5.78 -13.61
C THR A 127 21.84 -4.86 -14.40
N GLY A 128 20.90 -4.18 -13.73
CA GLY A 128 19.98 -3.21 -14.33
C GLY A 128 18.50 -3.51 -14.05
N PRO A 129 17.61 -2.60 -14.41
CA PRO A 129 16.18 -2.75 -14.21
C PRO A 129 15.61 -3.86 -15.11
N MET A 130 14.72 -4.65 -14.54
CA MET A 130 13.96 -5.68 -15.22
C MET A 130 12.47 -5.37 -15.11
N ALA A 131 11.82 -5.12 -16.24
CA ALA A 131 10.38 -4.91 -16.29
C ALA A 131 9.66 -6.23 -15.98
N LEU A 132 8.71 -6.17 -15.06
CA LEU A 132 7.87 -7.29 -14.65
C LEU A 132 6.48 -7.19 -15.29
N GLY A 133 5.83 -6.04 -15.18
CA GLY A 133 4.49 -5.82 -15.69
C GLY A 133 3.73 -4.76 -14.89
N SER A 134 2.42 -4.90 -14.86
CA SER A 134 1.53 -4.12 -14.00
C SER A 134 0.52 -5.07 -13.35
N TYR A 135 0.26 -4.87 -12.08
CA TYR A 135 -0.53 -5.79 -11.26
C TYR A 135 -1.58 -5.02 -10.47
N ALA A 136 -2.66 -5.68 -10.13
CA ALA A 136 -3.65 -5.14 -9.20
C ALA A 136 -3.93 -6.14 -8.09
N LEU A 137 -4.31 -5.60 -6.93
CA LEU A 137 -4.85 -6.31 -5.79
C LEU A 137 -6.21 -5.69 -5.48
N ASP A 138 -7.29 -6.43 -5.71
CA ASP A 138 -8.63 -6.04 -5.31
C ASP A 138 -8.91 -6.65 -3.93
N PHE A 139 -9.09 -5.80 -2.92
CA PHE A 139 -9.28 -6.26 -1.55
C PHE A 139 -10.64 -5.85 -0.99
N SER A 140 -11.22 -6.73 -0.20
CA SER A 140 -12.47 -6.50 0.51
C SER A 140 -12.51 -7.27 1.82
N GLN A 141 -13.45 -6.90 2.68
CA GLN A 141 -13.70 -7.66 3.89
C GLN A 141 -14.52 -8.92 3.57
N ASP A 142 -14.00 -10.07 3.97
CA ASP A 142 -14.68 -11.34 3.88
C ASP A 142 -15.81 -11.43 4.93
N PRO A 143 -16.90 -12.21 4.69
CA PRO A 143 -17.94 -12.48 5.68
C PRO A 143 -17.44 -13.06 7.00
N ALA A 144 -16.28 -13.71 7.02
CA ALA A 144 -15.63 -14.21 8.22
C ALA A 144 -14.92 -13.13 9.04
N GLY A 145 -14.79 -11.90 8.48
CA GLY A 145 -14.29 -10.71 9.19
C GLY A 145 -12.82 -10.35 8.91
N PHE A 146 -12.09 -11.15 8.12
CA PHE A 146 -10.74 -10.81 7.68
C PHE A 146 -10.75 -10.03 6.35
N ILE A 147 -9.65 -9.37 6.02
CA ILE A 147 -9.47 -8.71 4.72
C ILE A 147 -8.82 -9.71 3.78
N SER A 148 -9.42 -9.94 2.62
CA SER A 148 -8.83 -10.74 1.55
C SER A 148 -8.72 -9.93 0.27
N GLY A 149 -7.76 -10.27 -0.58
CA GLY A 149 -7.59 -9.62 -1.87
C GLY A 149 -7.03 -10.56 -2.91
N ASP A 150 -7.54 -10.42 -4.13
CA ASP A 150 -7.11 -11.17 -5.30
C ASP A 150 -6.04 -10.40 -6.06
N VAL A 151 -4.89 -11.05 -6.27
CA VAL A 151 -3.80 -10.51 -7.10
C VAL A 151 -4.05 -10.91 -8.55
N ILE A 152 -4.08 -9.92 -9.43
CA ILE A 152 -4.29 -10.11 -10.87
C ILE A 152 -3.22 -9.37 -11.69
N THR A 153 -2.85 -9.95 -12.81
CA THR A 153 -1.97 -9.30 -13.80
C THR A 153 -2.79 -8.42 -14.73
N LEU A 154 -2.41 -7.14 -14.84
CA LEU A 154 -2.99 -6.20 -15.80
C LEU A 154 -2.23 -6.22 -17.13
N SER A 155 -0.91 -6.32 -17.09
CA SER A 155 -0.04 -6.38 -18.28
C SER A 155 1.36 -6.83 -17.92
N GLY A 156 2.10 -7.34 -18.89
CA GLY A 156 3.52 -7.68 -18.74
C GLY A 156 3.84 -9.11 -19.15
N ASN A 157 5.12 -9.48 -19.04
CA ASN A 157 5.63 -10.81 -19.42
C ASN A 157 5.62 -11.81 -18.25
N VAL A 158 5.42 -11.31 -17.03
CA VAL A 158 5.32 -12.14 -15.83
C VAL A 158 3.89 -12.04 -15.34
N ASN A 159 3.16 -13.13 -15.38
CA ASN A 159 1.84 -13.24 -14.83
C ASN A 159 1.94 -13.54 -13.33
N ALA A 160 1.19 -12.80 -12.52
CA ALA A 160 1.04 -13.00 -11.09
C ALA A 160 -0.44 -13.17 -10.77
N GLU A 161 -0.77 -14.27 -10.14
CA GLU A 161 -2.13 -14.58 -9.69
C GLU A 161 -2.05 -15.17 -8.29
N GLY A 162 -2.98 -14.83 -7.42
CA GLY A 162 -2.98 -15.35 -6.07
C GLY A 162 -3.87 -14.59 -5.13
N ILE A 163 -3.73 -14.88 -3.84
CA ILE A 163 -4.55 -14.32 -2.79
C ILE A 163 -3.64 -13.77 -1.69
N ALA A 164 -4.01 -12.61 -1.17
CA ALA A 164 -3.45 -12.05 0.05
C ALA A 164 -4.56 -11.96 1.11
N THR A 165 -4.27 -12.37 2.34
CA THR A 165 -5.21 -12.28 3.46
C THR A 165 -4.57 -11.57 4.65
N LEU A 166 -5.39 -10.86 5.40
CA LEU A 166 -5.02 -10.23 6.65
C LEU A 166 -6.10 -10.52 7.70
N ASP A 167 -5.73 -11.24 8.74
CA ASP A 167 -6.57 -11.60 9.88
C ASP A 167 -5.97 -11.02 11.17
N GLY A 168 -6.52 -9.92 11.64
CA GLY A 168 -5.95 -9.15 12.73
C GLY A 168 -4.57 -8.60 12.37
N ASN A 169 -3.51 -9.11 13.00
CA ASN A 169 -2.12 -8.79 12.69
C ASN A 169 -1.43 -9.83 11.80
N ALA A 170 -2.02 -11.03 11.64
CA ALA A 170 -1.44 -12.10 10.83
C ALA A 170 -1.75 -11.88 9.34
N TYR A 171 -0.73 -11.91 8.51
CA TYR A 171 -0.90 -11.86 7.06
C TYR A 171 -0.43 -13.14 6.39
N SER A 172 -1.08 -13.50 5.29
CA SER A 172 -0.68 -14.57 4.38
C SER A 172 -0.79 -14.08 2.94
N VAL A 173 0.21 -14.37 2.13
CA VAL A 173 0.26 -14.04 0.71
C VAL A 173 0.73 -15.26 -0.06
N ASP A 174 -0.13 -15.78 -0.94
CA ASP A 174 0.16 -16.90 -1.82
C ASP A 174 0.00 -16.45 -3.28
N ILE A 175 1.11 -16.31 -4.00
CA ILE A 175 1.14 -15.82 -5.38
C ILE A 175 1.87 -16.82 -6.26
N THR A 176 1.27 -17.16 -7.38
CA THR A 176 1.90 -17.94 -8.47
C THR A 176 2.39 -16.97 -9.55
N LEU A 177 3.67 -17.04 -9.86
CA LEU A 177 4.32 -16.28 -10.92
C LEU A 177 4.60 -17.19 -12.11
N THR A 178 4.07 -16.86 -13.28
CA THR A 178 4.27 -17.61 -14.52
C THR A 178 4.74 -16.70 -15.66
N SER A 179 5.29 -17.28 -16.73
CA SER A 179 5.65 -16.53 -17.91
C SER A 179 5.53 -17.42 -19.15
N GLU A 180 4.69 -17.03 -20.10
CA GLU A 180 4.50 -17.76 -21.36
C GLU A 180 5.73 -17.71 -22.26
N ALA A 181 6.41 -16.57 -22.31
CA ALA A 181 7.63 -16.38 -23.10
C ALA A 181 8.88 -16.97 -22.45
N GLY A 182 8.72 -17.55 -21.25
CA GLY A 182 9.83 -17.99 -20.41
C GLY A 182 10.35 -16.87 -19.52
N MET A 183 10.60 -17.22 -18.26
CA MET A 183 11.08 -16.27 -17.24
C MET A 183 12.57 -15.97 -17.47
N ASP A 184 12.95 -14.69 -17.37
CA ASP A 184 14.37 -14.27 -17.42
C ASP A 184 15.21 -15.07 -16.42
N SER A 185 16.43 -15.47 -16.84
CA SER A 185 17.30 -16.33 -16.05
C SER A 185 17.66 -15.73 -14.67
N ARG A 186 17.80 -14.42 -14.58
CA ARG A 186 18.11 -13.70 -13.34
C ARG A 186 16.94 -13.72 -12.36
N LEU A 187 15.72 -13.48 -12.88
CA LEU A 187 14.50 -13.56 -12.07
C LEU A 187 14.26 -14.98 -11.59
N ARG A 188 14.46 -15.96 -12.46
CA ARG A 188 14.37 -17.39 -12.12
C ARG A 188 15.36 -17.76 -11.02
N GLN A 189 16.60 -17.31 -11.12
CA GLN A 189 17.62 -17.55 -10.10
C GLN A 189 17.25 -16.90 -8.76
N ALA A 190 16.75 -15.66 -8.76
CA ALA A 190 16.31 -14.97 -7.55
C ALA A 190 15.12 -15.69 -6.91
N LEU A 191 14.11 -16.05 -7.69
CA LEU A 191 12.93 -16.76 -7.21
C LEU A 191 13.25 -18.16 -6.70
N SER A 192 14.22 -18.87 -7.30
CA SER A 192 14.63 -20.20 -6.84
C SER A 192 15.17 -20.24 -5.40
N LEU A 193 15.56 -19.10 -4.84
CA LEU A 193 16.05 -18.98 -3.47
C LEU A 193 14.92 -18.81 -2.43
N MET A 194 13.73 -18.34 -2.83
CA MET A 194 12.66 -17.98 -1.92
C MET A 194 11.28 -18.53 -2.28
N ALA A 195 11.14 -19.14 -3.46
CA ALA A 195 9.88 -19.63 -3.99
C ALA A 195 9.95 -21.11 -4.37
N ARG A 196 8.80 -21.78 -4.34
CA ARG A 196 8.69 -23.16 -4.80
C ARG A 196 8.54 -23.20 -6.31
N PRO A 197 9.32 -24.06 -7.03
CA PRO A 197 9.10 -24.24 -8.46
C PRO A 197 7.75 -24.94 -8.70
N VAL A 198 6.99 -24.44 -9.68
CA VAL A 198 5.75 -25.02 -10.18
C VAL A 198 5.86 -25.15 -11.71
N PRO A 199 4.98 -25.86 -12.40
CA PRO A 199 4.98 -25.90 -13.85
C PRO A 199 4.92 -24.49 -14.45
N ASN A 200 5.90 -24.15 -15.28
CA ASN A 200 6.06 -22.84 -15.95
C ASN A 200 6.26 -21.62 -15.03
N GLY A 201 6.64 -21.82 -13.74
CA GLY A 201 6.79 -20.67 -12.86
C GLY A 201 7.23 -21.00 -11.45
N PHE A 202 6.83 -20.13 -10.52
CA PHE A 202 7.17 -20.22 -9.11
C PHE A 202 5.96 -19.82 -8.25
N GLN A 203 5.80 -20.51 -7.15
CA GLN A 203 4.85 -20.14 -6.08
C GLN A 203 5.62 -19.46 -4.96
N VAL A 204 5.22 -18.25 -4.64
CA VAL A 204 5.69 -17.44 -3.51
C VAL A 204 4.65 -17.50 -2.41
N SER A 205 5.03 -18.00 -1.24
CA SER A 205 4.17 -18.02 -0.07
C SER A 205 4.88 -17.26 1.06
N LEU A 206 4.24 -16.20 1.52
CA LEU A 206 4.73 -15.36 2.62
C LEU A 206 3.67 -15.33 3.71
N ASN A 207 4.10 -15.46 4.95
CA ASN A 207 3.24 -15.31 6.12
C ASN A 207 4.04 -14.65 7.25
N GLY A 208 3.34 -13.94 8.12
CA GLY A 208 3.94 -13.23 9.25
C GLY A 208 2.93 -12.39 9.99
N ASP A 209 3.44 -11.56 10.90
CA ASP A 209 2.68 -10.60 11.69
C ASP A 209 3.11 -9.16 11.34
N LEU A 210 2.14 -8.21 11.38
CA LEU A 210 2.35 -6.77 11.15
C LEU A 210 2.90 -6.07 12.39
#